data_f5efede4a116b9396e6235d88b775111
#
_entry.id   f5efede4a116b9396e6235d88b775111
#
_cell.length_a   1.000
_cell.length_b   1.000
_cell.length_c   1.000
_cell.angle_alpha   90.00
_cell.angle_beta   90.00
_cell.angle_gamma   90.00
#
_symmetry.space_group_name_H-M   'P 1'
#
loop_
_entity.id
_entity.type
_entity.pdbx_description
1 polymer ?
#
loop_
_entity_poly.entity_id
_entity_poly.type
_entity_poly.pdbx_seq_one_letter_code
_entity_poly.pdbx_strand_id
1 'polypeptide(L)'
;MYTKKIYFSGGNVNELQEIFTDIPGVVSVLVGKLSARNVHSYVNHELQTLEGVESVEIEFNPKKMDLSMLMDVLFNVLNPYADENLGVYYNSGEDEPQVELHLNFIANRGREPVVSKACLTINDPHVDKAVRKCFVKVGRLINFIAAPESEQNFLRKHPEISTDIDLTKLKTSLKF
;
A
#
# COMPACT_ATOMS: atom_id res chain seq x y z
N MET A 1 22.37 -1.00 -11.99
CA MET A 1 21.56 -1.72 -10.99
C MET A 1 20.10 -1.74 -11.44
N TYR A 2 19.52 -2.90 -11.43
CA TYR A 2 18.11 -3.04 -11.77
C TYR A 2 17.24 -2.67 -10.59
N THR A 3 16.26 -1.79 -10.79
CA THR A 3 15.31 -1.37 -9.77
C THR A 3 13.89 -1.46 -10.29
N LYS A 4 12.93 -1.53 -9.37
CA LYS A 4 11.51 -1.48 -9.67
C LYS A 4 10.87 -0.31 -8.92
N LYS A 5 9.70 0.10 -9.37
CA LYS A 5 8.91 1.14 -8.73
C LYS A 5 7.53 0.64 -8.37
N ILE A 6 7.05 1.03 -7.20
CA ILE A 6 5.69 0.80 -6.75
C ILE A 6 5.15 2.09 -6.15
N TYR A 7 3.83 2.27 -6.16
CA TYR A 7 3.19 3.49 -5.73
C TYR A 7 2.14 3.17 -4.67
N PHE A 8 2.21 3.89 -3.55
CA PHE A 8 1.25 3.72 -2.46
C PHE A 8 0.54 5.03 -2.16
N SER A 9 -0.75 4.95 -1.86
CA SER A 9 -1.57 6.08 -1.41
C SER A 9 -2.23 5.73 -0.08
N GLY A 10 -2.68 6.75 0.63
CA GLY A 10 -3.37 6.61 1.91
C GLY A 10 -2.63 7.25 3.05
N GLY A 11 -3.34 7.57 4.11
CA GLY A 11 -2.77 8.20 5.29
C GLY A 11 -2.06 9.51 5.00
N ASN A 12 -0.96 9.75 5.72
CA ASN A 12 -0.11 10.92 5.53
C ASN A 12 1.10 10.53 4.69
N VAL A 13 1.21 11.08 3.48
CA VAL A 13 2.30 10.74 2.55
C VAL A 13 3.67 11.14 3.09
N ASN A 14 3.76 12.18 3.92
CA ASN A 14 5.02 12.58 4.54
C ASN A 14 5.51 11.52 5.53
N GLU A 15 4.59 10.91 6.28
CA GLU A 15 4.92 9.81 7.17
C GLU A 15 5.35 8.57 6.38
N LEU A 16 4.66 8.27 5.29
CA LEU A 16 5.03 7.15 4.41
C LEU A 16 6.43 7.35 3.84
N GLN A 17 6.74 8.55 3.38
CA GLN A 17 8.08 8.85 2.87
C GLN A 17 9.15 8.61 3.94
N GLU A 18 8.92 9.07 5.16
CA GLU A 18 9.87 8.91 6.26
C GLU A 18 10.08 7.43 6.62
N ILE A 19 8.99 6.65 6.65
CA ILE A 19 9.06 5.23 6.99
C ILE A 19 9.80 4.44 5.92
N PHE A 20 9.41 4.60 4.65
CA PHE A 20 9.98 3.79 3.57
C PHE A 20 11.39 4.17 3.19
N THR A 21 11.80 5.42 3.40
CA THR A 21 13.15 5.88 3.06
C THR A 21 14.24 5.09 3.77
N ASP A 22 14.00 4.66 5.01
CA ASP A 22 14.99 3.97 5.82
C ASP A 22 14.95 2.45 5.69
N ILE A 23 14.10 1.91 4.85
CA ILE A 23 14.00 0.46 4.66
C ILE A 23 15.16 -0.04 3.79
N PRO A 24 15.92 -1.06 4.26
CA PRO A 24 16.99 -1.64 3.45
C PRO A 24 16.45 -2.19 2.12
N GLY A 25 17.14 -1.86 1.03
CA GLY A 25 16.70 -2.25 -0.31
C GLY A 25 15.87 -1.20 -1.03
N VAL A 26 15.36 -0.21 -0.32
CA VAL A 26 14.71 0.96 -0.92
C VAL A 26 15.78 1.94 -1.39
N VAL A 27 15.71 2.33 -2.64
CA VAL A 27 16.67 3.26 -3.26
C VAL A 27 16.25 4.70 -3.06
N SER A 28 14.98 5.00 -3.30
CA SER A 28 14.44 6.36 -3.14
C SER A 28 12.94 6.32 -2.90
N VAL A 29 12.44 7.35 -2.24
CA VAL A 29 11.01 7.57 -2.02
C VAL A 29 10.69 9.03 -2.34
N LEU A 30 9.75 9.25 -3.24
CA LEU A 30 9.30 10.58 -3.62
C LEU A 30 7.82 10.75 -3.30
N VAL A 31 7.46 11.90 -2.74
CA VAL A 31 6.07 12.30 -2.55
C VAL A 31 5.59 12.99 -3.82
N GLY A 32 4.35 12.77 -4.19
CA GLY A 32 3.77 13.42 -5.36
C GLY A 32 2.30 13.08 -5.53
N LYS A 33 1.84 13.23 -6.76
CA LYS A 33 0.46 12.91 -7.14
C LYS A 33 0.46 11.97 -8.32
N LEU A 34 -0.34 10.92 -8.22
CA LEU A 34 -0.48 9.95 -9.32
C LEU A 34 -1.86 10.01 -9.95
N SER A 35 -1.90 9.55 -11.19
CA SER A 35 -3.13 9.18 -11.87
C SER A 35 -3.06 7.70 -12.22
N ALA A 36 -4.16 6.99 -12.08
CA ALA A 36 -4.23 5.55 -12.30
C ALA A 36 -5.52 5.17 -13.00
N ARG A 37 -5.47 4.06 -13.73
CA ARG A 37 -6.61 3.52 -14.46
C ARG A 37 -6.95 2.11 -13.99
N ASN A 38 -8.15 1.66 -14.32
CA ASN A 38 -8.64 0.33 -13.95
C ASN A 38 -8.57 0.09 -12.44
N VAL A 39 -8.84 1.17 -11.68
CA VAL A 39 -8.78 1.13 -10.22
C VAL A 39 -10.03 0.47 -9.67
N HIS A 40 -9.86 -0.50 -8.82
CA HIS A 40 -10.94 -1.20 -8.14
C HIS A 40 -10.50 -1.61 -6.73
N SER A 41 -11.43 -2.11 -5.94
CA SER A 41 -11.14 -2.65 -4.61
C SER A 41 -12.03 -3.86 -4.36
N TYR A 42 -11.81 -4.53 -3.24
CA TYR A 42 -12.65 -5.67 -2.85
C TYR A 42 -14.03 -5.23 -2.31
N VAL A 43 -14.22 -3.93 -2.09
CA VAL A 43 -15.51 -3.35 -1.70
C VAL A 43 -16.25 -2.84 -2.93
N ASN A 44 -15.53 -2.29 -3.90
CA ASN A 44 -16.08 -1.76 -5.14
C ASN A 44 -15.31 -2.31 -6.34
N HIS A 45 -15.90 -3.27 -7.03
CA HIS A 45 -15.29 -3.93 -8.19
C HIS A 45 -15.44 -3.14 -9.48
N GLU A 46 -16.18 -2.03 -9.47
CA GLU A 46 -16.34 -1.18 -10.63
C GLU A 46 -15.02 -0.46 -10.93
N LEU A 47 -14.60 -0.55 -12.19
CA LEU A 47 -13.32 0.06 -12.61
C LEU A 47 -13.46 1.59 -12.69
N GLN A 48 -12.50 2.28 -12.09
CA GLN A 48 -12.46 3.73 -12.05
C GLN A 48 -11.12 4.24 -12.54
N THR A 49 -11.10 5.50 -12.95
CA THR A 49 -9.87 6.24 -13.22
C THR A 49 -9.71 7.31 -12.14
N LEU A 50 -8.54 7.36 -11.52
CA LEU A 50 -8.22 8.34 -10.48
C LEU A 50 -7.19 9.33 -11.01
N GLU A 51 -7.33 10.60 -10.60
CA GLU A 51 -6.43 11.68 -11.00
C GLU A 51 -5.99 12.47 -9.76
N GLY A 52 -4.72 12.86 -9.73
CA GLY A 52 -4.18 13.75 -8.71
C GLY A 52 -4.23 13.19 -7.30
N VAL A 53 -4.06 11.88 -7.13
CA VAL A 53 -4.08 11.22 -5.82
C VAL A 53 -2.72 11.42 -5.14
N GLU A 54 -2.74 11.94 -3.90
CA GLU A 54 -1.52 12.06 -3.10
C GLU A 54 -0.94 10.68 -2.82
N SER A 55 0.35 10.51 -3.10
CA SER A 55 0.98 9.19 -3.09
C SER A 55 2.48 9.30 -2.93
N VAL A 56 3.11 8.14 -2.72
CA VAL A 56 4.58 8.02 -2.73
C VAL A 56 5.00 7.06 -3.83
N GLU A 57 6.09 7.41 -4.51
CA GLU A 57 6.77 6.53 -5.46
C GLU A 57 7.95 5.90 -4.73
N ILE A 58 7.98 4.58 -4.66
CA ILE A 58 9.05 3.85 -4.01
C ILE A 58 9.86 3.12 -5.08
N GLU A 59 11.13 3.49 -5.20
CA GLU A 59 12.09 2.78 -6.04
C GLU A 59 12.88 1.82 -5.16
N PHE A 60 12.91 0.55 -5.49
CA PHE A 60 13.54 -0.47 -4.68
C PHE A 60 14.31 -1.48 -5.52
N ASN A 61 15.30 -2.12 -4.89
CA ASN A 61 16.07 -3.19 -5.49
C ASN A 61 15.36 -4.53 -5.22
N PRO A 62 14.80 -5.19 -6.26
CA PRO A 62 14.03 -6.41 -6.06
C PRO A 62 14.87 -7.60 -5.58
N LYS A 63 16.19 -7.50 -5.63
CA LYS A 63 17.09 -8.52 -5.07
C LYS A 63 17.24 -8.39 -3.57
N LYS A 64 17.00 -7.22 -3.00
CA LYS A 64 17.15 -6.94 -1.56
C LYS A 64 15.82 -6.82 -0.84
N MET A 65 14.79 -6.37 -1.54
CA MET A 65 13.48 -6.11 -0.96
C MET A 65 12.41 -6.61 -1.92
N ASP A 66 11.54 -7.48 -1.43
CA ASP A 66 10.41 -7.99 -2.21
C ASP A 66 9.22 -7.03 -2.10
N LEU A 67 8.44 -6.97 -3.17
CA LEU A 67 7.22 -6.16 -3.22
C LEU A 67 6.25 -6.52 -2.11
N SER A 68 6.09 -7.81 -1.80
CA SER A 68 5.20 -8.24 -0.72
C SER A 68 5.65 -7.74 0.64
N MET A 69 6.96 -7.62 0.88
CA MET A 69 7.50 -7.07 2.12
C MET A 69 7.19 -5.58 2.25
N LEU A 70 7.27 -4.83 1.14
CA LEU A 70 6.88 -3.42 1.14
C LEU A 70 5.38 -3.25 1.43
N MET A 71 4.55 -4.11 0.86
CA MET A 71 3.12 -4.10 1.13
C MET A 71 2.81 -4.46 2.58
N ASP A 72 3.55 -5.38 3.15
CA ASP A 72 3.41 -5.72 4.58
C ASP A 72 3.70 -4.52 5.48
N VAL A 73 4.75 -3.76 5.16
CA VAL A 73 5.06 -2.54 5.90
C VAL A 73 3.90 -1.55 5.79
N LEU A 74 3.40 -1.33 4.57
CA LEU A 74 2.28 -0.42 4.34
C LEU A 74 1.06 -0.81 5.19
N PHE A 75 0.72 -2.09 5.24
CA PHE A 75 -0.46 -2.57 5.96
C PHE A 75 -0.25 -2.67 7.47
N ASN A 76 1.00 -2.59 7.95
CA ASN A 76 1.28 -2.41 9.36
C ASN A 76 1.16 -0.95 9.79
N VAL A 77 1.42 -0.03 8.88
CA VAL A 77 1.30 1.42 9.13
C VAL A 77 -0.15 1.88 9.01
N LEU A 78 -0.83 1.43 7.96
CA LEU A 78 -2.20 1.81 7.64
C LEU A 78 -3.09 0.58 7.67
N ASN A 79 -4.29 0.75 8.26
CA ASN A 79 -5.23 -0.37 8.39
C ASN A 79 -5.98 -0.60 7.07
N PRO A 80 -5.74 -1.73 6.38
CA PRO A 80 -6.40 -2.00 5.10
C PRO A 80 -7.90 -2.22 5.22
N TYR A 81 -8.41 -2.41 6.43
CA TYR A 81 -9.83 -2.62 6.70
C TYR A 81 -10.57 -1.36 7.12
N ALA A 82 -9.88 -0.24 7.24
CA ALA A 82 -10.45 1.01 7.70
C ALA A 82 -10.13 2.22 6.82
N ASP A 83 -8.95 2.26 6.17
CA ASP A 83 -8.52 3.40 5.38
C ASP A 83 -9.00 3.26 3.93
N GLU A 84 -10.03 4.05 3.58
CA GLU A 84 -10.62 4.04 2.24
C GLU A 84 -9.72 4.69 1.17
N ASN A 85 -8.71 5.43 1.59
CA ASN A 85 -7.78 6.09 0.67
C ASN A 85 -6.53 5.25 0.38
N LEU A 86 -6.39 4.13 1.09
CA LEU A 86 -5.25 3.24 0.93
C LEU A 86 -5.30 2.57 -0.45
N GLY A 87 -4.18 2.64 -1.16
CA GLY A 87 -4.09 2.06 -2.50
C GLY A 87 -2.70 1.63 -2.86
N VAL A 88 -2.61 0.64 -3.75
CA VAL A 88 -1.39 0.12 -4.33
C VAL A 88 -1.51 0.20 -5.85
N TYR A 89 -0.57 0.88 -6.49
CA TYR A 89 -0.60 1.08 -7.93
C TYR A 89 0.71 0.59 -8.54
N TYR A 90 0.62 -0.18 -9.60
CA TYR A 90 1.78 -0.77 -10.25
C TYR A 90 1.98 -0.16 -11.63
N ASN A 91 3.24 -0.04 -12.03
CA ASN A 91 3.63 0.48 -13.34
C ASN A 91 3.75 -0.65 -14.37
N SER A 92 4.22 -1.81 -13.95
CA SER A 92 4.43 -2.97 -14.81
C SER A 92 3.38 -4.03 -14.61
N GLY A 93 2.87 -4.61 -15.70
CA GLY A 93 1.95 -5.75 -15.63
C GLY A 93 2.56 -6.99 -14.97
N GLU A 94 3.88 -7.05 -14.85
CA GLU A 94 4.57 -8.14 -14.15
C GLU A 94 4.28 -8.15 -12.65
N ASP A 95 3.98 -6.98 -12.08
CA ASP A 95 3.72 -6.84 -10.65
C ASP A 95 2.26 -7.14 -10.28
N GLU A 96 1.36 -7.12 -11.26
CA GLU A 96 -0.07 -7.32 -11.02
C GLU A 96 -0.39 -8.62 -10.29
N PRO A 97 0.09 -9.79 -10.73
CA PRO A 97 -0.22 -11.05 -10.04
C PRO A 97 0.23 -11.07 -8.59
N GLN A 98 1.40 -10.51 -8.30
CA GLN A 98 1.93 -10.47 -6.94
C GLN A 98 1.12 -9.54 -6.05
N VAL A 99 0.74 -8.37 -6.56
CA VAL A 99 -0.10 -7.40 -5.85
C VAL A 99 -1.47 -8.03 -5.56
N GLU A 100 -2.10 -8.62 -6.58
CA GLU A 100 -3.41 -9.24 -6.42
C GLU A 100 -3.39 -10.40 -5.44
N LEU A 101 -2.37 -11.24 -5.49
CA LEU A 101 -2.22 -12.36 -4.55
C LEU A 101 -2.11 -11.85 -3.12
N HIS A 102 -1.30 -10.83 -2.89
CA HIS A 102 -1.10 -10.27 -1.56
C HIS A 102 -2.38 -9.62 -1.03
N LEU A 103 -3.09 -8.88 -1.89
CA LEU A 103 -4.35 -8.25 -1.50
C LEU A 103 -5.45 -9.28 -1.23
N ASN A 104 -5.49 -10.37 -1.99
CA ASN A 104 -6.40 -11.48 -1.70
C ASN A 104 -6.11 -12.07 -0.32
N PHE A 105 -4.84 -12.24 0.02
CA PHE A 105 -4.44 -12.73 1.33
C PHE A 105 -4.92 -11.78 2.43
N ILE A 106 -4.73 -10.48 2.25
CA ILE A 106 -5.17 -9.46 3.21
C ILE A 106 -6.70 -9.43 3.31
N ALA A 107 -7.40 -9.48 2.17
CA ALA A 107 -8.86 -9.46 2.14
C ALA A 107 -9.46 -10.65 2.89
N ASN A 108 -8.78 -11.79 2.85
CA ASN A 108 -9.19 -13.00 3.57
C ASN A 108 -8.51 -13.13 4.94
N ARG A 109 -7.78 -12.12 5.38
CA ARG A 109 -7.06 -12.07 6.66
C ARG A 109 -6.11 -13.24 6.86
N GLY A 110 -5.40 -13.61 5.79
CA GLY A 110 -4.47 -14.73 5.83
C GLY A 110 -5.14 -16.11 5.85
N ARG A 111 -6.43 -16.17 5.60
CA ARG A 111 -7.17 -17.43 5.52
C ARG A 111 -7.37 -17.83 4.07
N GLU A 112 -7.51 -19.12 3.85
CA GLU A 112 -7.91 -19.60 2.54
C GLU A 112 -9.27 -19.02 2.15
N PRO A 113 -9.53 -18.84 0.83
CA PRO A 113 -10.83 -18.37 0.37
C PRO A 113 -11.96 -19.21 0.97
N VAL A 114 -12.96 -18.54 1.55
CA VAL A 114 -14.05 -19.17 2.27
C VAL A 114 -14.97 -19.96 1.35
N VAL A 115 -14.76 -19.89 0.03
CA VAL A 115 -15.60 -20.52 -0.98
C VAL A 115 -15.86 -21.99 -0.70
N SER A 116 -14.82 -22.77 -0.34
CA SER A 116 -14.96 -24.19 -0.03
C SER A 116 -15.71 -24.43 1.27
N LYS A 117 -15.58 -23.54 2.23
CA LYS A 117 -16.27 -23.63 3.51
C LYS A 117 -17.68 -23.03 3.45
N ALA A 118 -17.91 -22.09 2.55
CA ALA A 118 -19.22 -21.49 2.34
C ALA A 118 -20.26 -22.53 1.87
N CYS A 119 -19.83 -23.55 1.14
CA CYS A 119 -20.71 -24.65 0.71
C CYS A 119 -21.23 -25.45 1.91
N LEU A 120 -20.50 -25.48 3.01
CA LEU A 120 -20.87 -26.23 4.21
C LEU A 120 -21.56 -25.37 5.27
N THR A 121 -21.42 -24.04 5.18
CA THR A 121 -21.86 -23.13 6.22
C THR A 121 -22.62 -21.93 5.67
N ILE A 122 -23.33 -22.09 4.56
CA ILE A 122 -24.05 -21.03 3.86
C ILE A 122 -24.96 -20.22 4.80
N ASN A 123 -25.51 -20.85 5.82
CA ASN A 123 -26.43 -20.21 6.76
C ASN A 123 -25.77 -19.84 8.08
N ASP A 124 -24.45 -19.94 8.20
CA ASP A 124 -23.74 -19.58 9.41
C ASP A 124 -23.43 -18.07 9.42
N PRO A 125 -24.08 -17.28 10.27
CA PRO A 125 -23.85 -15.85 10.33
C PRO A 125 -22.45 -15.47 10.82
N HIS A 126 -21.71 -16.41 11.41
CA HIS A 126 -20.34 -16.16 11.88
C HIS A 126 -19.34 -16.14 10.74
N VAL A 127 -19.63 -16.80 9.63
CA VAL A 127 -18.73 -16.80 8.45
C VAL A 127 -18.63 -15.39 7.87
N ASP A 128 -19.76 -14.70 7.72
CA ASP A 128 -19.78 -13.34 7.19
C ASP A 128 -19.06 -12.35 8.08
N LYS A 129 -19.08 -12.58 9.41
CA LYS A 129 -18.41 -11.72 10.38
C LYS A 129 -16.91 -11.94 10.42
N ALA A 130 -16.41 -13.09 9.93
CA ALA A 130 -15.00 -13.41 9.93
C ALA A 130 -14.23 -12.68 8.83
N VAL A 131 -14.91 -12.22 7.78
CA VAL A 131 -14.29 -11.52 6.64
C VAL A 131 -14.47 -10.01 6.83
N ARG A 132 -13.38 -9.30 7.01
CA ARG A 132 -13.39 -7.84 7.05
C ARG A 132 -13.37 -7.28 5.64
N LYS A 133 -14.03 -6.13 5.46
CA LYS A 133 -13.99 -5.43 4.19
C LYS A 133 -12.61 -4.81 3.99
N CYS A 134 -11.95 -5.20 2.90
CA CYS A 134 -10.67 -4.63 2.51
C CYS A 134 -10.92 -3.45 1.56
N PHE A 135 -10.54 -2.25 1.99
CA PHE A 135 -10.76 -1.02 1.22
C PHE A 135 -9.61 -0.69 0.27
N VAL A 136 -8.54 -1.47 0.28
CA VAL A 136 -7.36 -1.18 -0.53
C VAL A 136 -7.73 -1.14 -2.00
N LYS A 137 -7.42 -0.01 -2.63
CA LYS A 137 -7.58 0.16 -4.07
C LYS A 137 -6.37 -0.39 -4.79
N VAL A 138 -6.59 -0.94 -5.96
CA VAL A 138 -5.51 -1.43 -6.82
C VAL A 138 -5.78 -0.99 -8.24
N GLY A 139 -4.74 -0.56 -8.93
CA GLY A 139 -4.87 -0.11 -10.30
C GLY A 139 -3.53 0.04 -11.00
N ARG A 140 -3.60 0.38 -12.28
CA ARG A 140 -2.43 0.58 -13.11
C ARG A 140 -2.09 2.07 -13.22
N LEU A 141 -0.84 2.40 -13.01
CA LEU A 141 -0.35 3.77 -13.10
C LEU A 141 -0.51 4.33 -14.53
N ILE A 142 -1.04 5.55 -14.63
CA ILE A 142 -1.00 6.35 -15.85
C ILE A 142 0.25 7.23 -15.81
N ASN A 143 0.38 8.05 -14.76
CA ASN A 143 1.56 8.87 -14.54
C ASN A 143 1.73 9.21 -13.06
N PHE A 144 2.90 9.71 -12.72
CA PHE A 144 3.23 10.22 -11.39
C PHE A 144 4.00 11.52 -11.55
N ILE A 145 3.54 12.55 -10.86
CA ILE A 145 4.18 13.87 -10.85
C ILE A 145 4.73 14.11 -9.46
N ALA A 146 6.07 14.11 -9.33
CA ALA A 146 6.72 14.35 -8.07
C ALA A 146 6.46 15.77 -7.58
N ALA A 147 6.27 15.93 -6.27
CA ALA A 147 6.16 17.23 -5.64
C ALA A 147 7.48 17.99 -5.73
N PRO A 148 7.45 19.33 -5.59
CA PRO A 148 8.69 20.11 -5.56
C PRO A 148 9.66 19.65 -4.46
N GLU A 149 10.94 19.87 -4.66
CA GLU A 149 11.99 19.48 -3.70
C GLU A 149 11.72 20.04 -2.30
N SER A 150 11.11 21.21 -2.21
CA SER A 150 10.74 21.83 -0.94
C SER A 150 9.75 20.99 -0.12
N GLU A 151 8.95 20.15 -0.79
CA GLU A 151 7.97 19.30 -0.14
C GLU A 151 8.48 17.87 0.10
N GLN A 152 9.66 17.54 -0.43
CA GLN A 152 10.26 16.23 -0.22
C GLN A 152 10.94 16.16 1.15
N ASN A 153 10.84 14.98 1.79
CA ASN A 153 11.41 14.73 3.12
C ASN A 153 10.95 15.76 4.16
N PHE A 154 9.68 16.13 4.09
CA PHE A 154 9.09 17.19 4.90
C PHE A 154 9.33 16.97 6.40
N LEU A 155 9.12 15.76 6.90
CA LEU A 155 9.29 15.48 8.32
C LEU A 155 10.75 15.54 8.78
N ARG A 156 11.70 15.20 7.92
CA ARG A 156 13.12 15.33 8.23
C ARG A 156 13.57 16.78 8.28
N LYS A 157 12.97 17.62 7.43
CA LYS A 157 13.24 19.05 7.39
C LYS A 157 12.56 19.81 8.53
N HIS A 158 11.51 19.22 9.09
CA HIS A 158 10.69 19.82 10.15
C HIS A 158 10.51 18.85 11.32
N PRO A 159 11.62 18.54 12.07
CA PRO A 159 11.55 17.57 13.17
C PRO A 159 10.69 18.04 14.34
N GLU A 160 10.34 19.33 14.40
CA GLU A 160 9.45 19.90 15.41
C GLU A 160 7.98 19.51 15.21
N ILE A 161 7.61 19.01 14.03
CA ILE A 161 6.24 18.61 13.74
C ILE A 161 6.01 17.23 14.33
N SER A 162 5.01 17.10 15.20
CA SER A 162 4.61 15.83 15.75
C SER A 162 3.73 15.06 14.75
N THR A 163 3.87 13.75 14.75
CA THR A 163 3.06 12.85 13.92
C THR A 163 2.20 11.97 14.83
N ASP A 164 1.12 11.44 14.27
CA ASP A 164 0.25 10.52 15.00
C ASP A 164 0.90 9.14 15.20
N ILE A 165 1.97 8.88 14.48
CA ILE A 165 2.70 7.61 14.52
C ILE A 165 4.07 7.83 15.15
N ASP A 166 4.44 6.96 16.10
CA ASP A 166 5.80 6.94 16.62
C ASP A 166 6.69 6.21 15.61
N LEU A 167 7.34 6.99 14.75
CA LEU A 167 8.16 6.45 13.66
C LEU A 167 9.34 5.62 14.18
N THR A 168 9.97 6.04 15.27
CA THR A 168 11.10 5.32 15.84
C THR A 168 10.68 3.97 16.36
N LYS A 169 9.59 3.92 17.10
CA LYS A 169 9.03 2.68 17.65
C LYS A 169 8.58 1.75 16.55
N LEU A 170 7.94 2.30 15.51
CA LEU A 170 7.46 1.54 14.36
C LEU A 170 8.63 0.89 13.60
N LYS A 171 9.68 1.66 13.31
CA LYS A 171 10.88 1.15 12.63
C LYS A 171 11.54 0.04 13.44
N THR A 172 11.59 0.18 14.75
CA THR A 172 12.15 -0.86 15.65
C THR A 172 11.28 -2.12 15.61
N SER A 173 9.97 -1.97 15.65
CA SER A 173 9.06 -3.12 15.64
C SER A 173 9.07 -3.88 14.32
N LEU A 174 9.36 -3.23 13.21
CA LEU A 174 9.45 -3.84 11.89
C LEU A 174 10.77 -4.60 11.67
N LYS A 175 11.75 -4.42 12.53
CA LYS A 175 13.03 -5.14 12.52
C LYS A 175 13.82 -5.05 11.20
N PHE A 176 13.89 -3.87 10.64
CA PHE A 176 14.74 -3.63 9.47
C PHE A 176 16.10 -3.10 9.84
#